data_14ed968fb672e00d6321d5ac31e496ac
#
_entry.id   14ed968fb672e00d6321d5ac31e496ac
#
_cell.length_a   1.000
_cell.length_b   1.000
_cell.length_c   1.000
_cell.angle_alpha   90.00
_cell.angle_beta   90.00
_cell.angle_gamma   90.00
#
_symmetry.space_group_name_H-M   'P 1'
#
loop_
_entity.id
_entity.type
_entity.pdbx_description
1 polymer ?
#
loop_
_entity_poly.entity_id
_entity_poly.type
_entity_poly.pdbx_seq_one_letter_code
_entity_poly.pdbx_strand_id
1 'polypeptide(L)'
;VQADKAFKGYLKNDFTSVIYKEQKDDWRKADIVVTTVQSLLFNDKFRRHFAPTDFDLVISDEAHRSIGGNARAVFEYFIGYKLGLTATPRDYLKGSKKDGAERDPRETERRTMLDTYRTFGCASGDPTYRYSLIDGVRDGFLINPYVVDARTGVTTQLLSDEGFVVEAVNEDGNEAKEAFAGRDFEKKFFAEATILAFCKTLLEHGLRDPISGEFGKTIAFAVSQNHAAKTTQVLNEMADQLWPGRYNSDFAMQVTSHVADAQRMTVNFANNN
;
A
#
# COMPACT_ATOMS: atom_id res chain seq x y z
N VAL A 1 6.15 -15.00 -5.43
CA VAL A 1 6.27 -15.43 -6.85
C VAL A 1 7.21 -14.50 -7.62
N GLN A 2 6.95 -13.19 -7.62
CA GLN A 2 7.75 -12.23 -8.41
C GLN A 2 9.21 -12.16 -7.95
N ALA A 3 9.46 -12.02 -6.64
CA ALA A 3 10.81 -12.02 -6.07
C ALA A 3 11.58 -13.32 -6.37
N ASP A 4 10.94 -14.49 -6.21
CA ASP A 4 11.55 -15.78 -6.53
C ASP A 4 11.95 -15.89 -8.02
N LYS A 5 11.09 -15.40 -8.91
CA LYS A 5 11.42 -15.32 -10.35
C LYS A 5 12.63 -14.41 -10.61
N ALA A 6 12.69 -13.26 -9.94
CA ALA A 6 13.80 -12.34 -10.07
C ALA A 6 15.11 -12.96 -9.58
N PHE A 7 15.13 -13.60 -8.41
CA PHE A 7 16.31 -14.29 -7.90
C PHE A 7 16.78 -15.39 -8.84
N LYS A 8 15.87 -16.24 -9.34
CA LYS A 8 16.19 -17.26 -10.34
C LYS A 8 16.72 -16.70 -11.67
N GLY A 9 16.27 -15.51 -12.04
CA GLY A 9 16.75 -14.83 -13.24
C GLY A 9 18.15 -14.24 -13.11
N TYR A 10 18.39 -13.53 -12.00
CA TYR A 10 19.63 -12.78 -11.81
C TYR A 10 20.73 -13.59 -11.12
N LEU A 11 20.38 -14.55 -10.24
CA LEU A 11 21.32 -15.31 -9.41
C LEU A 11 21.36 -16.81 -9.76
N LYS A 12 20.85 -17.19 -10.91
CA LYS A 12 20.62 -18.59 -11.33
C LYS A 12 21.82 -19.52 -11.26
N ASN A 13 23.02 -18.99 -11.34
CA ASN A 13 24.26 -19.79 -11.36
C ASN A 13 24.91 -19.89 -9.99
N ASP A 14 24.55 -19.01 -9.06
CA ASP A 14 25.23 -18.84 -7.78
C ASP A 14 24.38 -19.27 -6.59
N PHE A 15 23.04 -19.08 -6.70
CA PHE A 15 22.12 -19.31 -5.59
C PHE A 15 20.84 -20.00 -6.02
N THR A 16 20.35 -20.89 -5.17
CA THR A 16 19.04 -21.53 -5.31
C THR A 16 17.98 -20.75 -4.55
N SER A 17 16.84 -20.46 -5.22
CA SER A 17 15.71 -19.77 -4.62
C SER A 17 14.45 -20.62 -4.68
N VAL A 18 13.71 -20.70 -3.59
CA VAL A 18 12.44 -21.42 -3.47
C VAL A 18 11.36 -20.58 -2.76
N ILE A 19 10.11 -20.85 -3.13
CA ILE A 19 8.97 -20.36 -2.36
C ILE A 19 8.65 -21.37 -1.26
N TYR A 20 8.66 -20.91 -0.02
CA TYR A 20 8.32 -21.75 1.13
C TYR A 20 6.94 -22.38 1.00
N LYS A 21 6.89 -23.70 1.12
CA LYS A 21 5.67 -24.51 1.22
C LYS A 21 5.84 -25.53 2.32
N GLU A 22 4.90 -25.57 3.27
CA GLU A 22 4.95 -26.44 4.44
C GLU A 22 5.13 -27.92 4.14
N GLN A 23 4.55 -28.36 3.01
CA GLN A 23 4.57 -29.78 2.59
C GLN A 23 5.81 -30.19 1.78
N LYS A 24 6.77 -29.27 1.59
CA LYS A 24 7.98 -29.48 0.82
C LYS A 24 9.19 -29.07 1.63
N ASP A 25 10.17 -29.95 1.73
CA ASP A 25 11.43 -29.70 2.44
C ASP A 25 12.54 -29.09 1.57
N ASP A 26 12.22 -28.68 0.35
CA ASP A 26 13.15 -28.08 -0.59
C ASP A 26 13.78 -26.78 -0.07
N TRP A 27 13.05 -26.04 0.80
CA TRP A 27 13.54 -24.83 1.42
C TRP A 27 14.77 -25.05 2.33
N ARG A 28 14.93 -26.25 2.90
CA ARG A 28 16.08 -26.58 3.78
C ARG A 28 17.43 -26.65 3.04
N LYS A 29 17.37 -26.80 1.71
CA LYS A 29 18.55 -26.89 0.83
C LYS A 29 18.73 -25.65 -0.01
N ALA A 30 17.80 -24.69 0.06
CA ALA A 30 17.84 -23.49 -0.73
C ALA A 30 18.63 -22.40 -0.02
N ASP A 31 19.38 -21.64 -0.78
CA ASP A 31 20.12 -20.47 -0.28
C ASP A 31 19.16 -19.30 0.03
N ILE A 32 18.06 -19.18 -0.75
CA ILE A 32 17.08 -18.11 -0.61
C ILE A 32 15.69 -18.71 -0.44
N VAL A 33 15.02 -18.37 0.64
CA VAL A 33 13.64 -18.78 0.93
C VAL A 33 12.71 -17.57 0.85
N VAL A 34 11.78 -17.60 -0.09
CA VAL A 34 10.78 -16.53 -0.28
C VAL A 34 9.46 -16.95 0.35
N THR A 35 8.92 -16.10 1.21
CA THR A 35 7.65 -16.37 1.91
C THR A 35 6.87 -15.08 2.16
N THR A 36 5.66 -15.18 2.69
CA THR A 36 4.90 -14.04 3.20
C THR A 36 4.81 -14.10 4.72
N VAL A 37 4.75 -12.95 5.35
CA VAL A 37 4.59 -12.84 6.81
C VAL A 37 3.32 -13.57 7.27
N GLN A 38 2.23 -13.45 6.53
CA GLN A 38 0.96 -14.12 6.83
C GLN A 38 1.11 -15.65 6.82
N SER A 39 1.88 -16.18 5.86
CA SER A 39 2.15 -17.63 5.81
C SER A 39 2.93 -18.11 7.04
N LEU A 40 3.87 -17.32 7.52
CA LEU A 40 4.67 -17.65 8.70
C LEU A 40 3.89 -17.52 10.01
N LEU A 41 3.00 -16.53 10.10
CA LEU A 41 2.14 -16.32 11.27
C LEU A 41 1.06 -17.39 11.43
N PHE A 42 0.59 -17.94 10.31
CA PHE A 42 -0.46 -18.96 10.36
C PHE A 42 0.02 -20.19 11.14
N ASN A 43 -0.67 -20.51 12.26
CA ASN A 43 -0.32 -21.59 13.18
C ASN A 43 1.14 -21.51 13.71
N ASP A 44 1.69 -20.32 13.91
CA ASP A 44 3.04 -20.09 14.41
C ASP A 44 4.14 -20.85 13.64
N LYS A 45 3.99 -20.97 12.31
CA LYS A 45 4.90 -21.75 11.45
C LYS A 45 6.35 -21.30 11.58
N PHE A 46 6.59 -20.00 11.77
CA PHE A 46 7.95 -19.46 11.94
C PHE A 46 8.67 -20.09 13.13
N ARG A 47 7.97 -20.44 14.23
CA ARG A 47 8.55 -21.11 15.40
C ARG A 47 8.61 -22.62 15.26
N ARG A 48 7.66 -23.19 14.52
CA ARG A 48 7.53 -24.66 14.39
C ARG A 48 8.47 -25.25 13.36
N HIS A 49 8.79 -24.49 12.32
CA HIS A 49 9.53 -24.99 11.17
C HIS A 49 10.96 -24.43 11.06
N PHE A 50 11.22 -23.31 11.73
CA PHE A 50 12.50 -22.62 11.65
C PHE A 50 13.09 -22.39 13.04
N ALA A 51 14.42 -22.47 13.13
CA ALA A 51 15.16 -21.95 14.27
C ALA A 51 15.48 -20.46 14.09
N PRO A 52 15.69 -19.70 15.17
CA PRO A 52 16.08 -18.29 15.08
C PRO A 52 17.36 -18.04 14.27
N THR A 53 18.21 -19.04 14.16
CA THR A 53 19.53 -19.01 13.50
C THR A 53 19.53 -19.58 12.08
N ASP A 54 18.37 -19.98 11.52
CA ASP A 54 18.33 -20.63 10.20
C ASP A 54 18.69 -19.70 9.06
N PHE A 55 18.62 -18.38 9.27
CA PHE A 55 18.90 -17.38 8.24
C PHE A 55 19.90 -16.34 8.71
N ASP A 56 20.97 -16.15 7.96
CA ASP A 56 21.98 -15.11 8.19
C ASP A 56 21.46 -13.71 7.84
N LEU A 57 20.52 -13.62 6.90
CA LEU A 57 19.92 -12.38 6.44
C LEU A 57 18.40 -12.51 6.28
N VAL A 58 17.67 -11.56 6.83
CA VAL A 58 16.21 -11.40 6.66
C VAL A 58 15.95 -10.13 5.87
N ILE A 59 15.38 -10.28 4.67
CA ILE A 59 14.99 -9.15 3.81
C ILE A 59 13.48 -8.95 3.93
N SER A 60 13.06 -7.77 4.33
CA SER A 60 11.65 -7.38 4.40
C SER A 60 11.33 -6.36 3.32
N ASP A 61 10.55 -6.78 2.34
CA ASP A 61 9.91 -5.85 1.40
C ASP A 61 8.71 -5.17 2.08
N GLU A 62 8.41 -3.94 1.72
CA GLU A 62 7.43 -3.09 2.41
C GLU A 62 7.67 -3.05 3.93
N ALA A 63 8.93 -2.81 4.31
CA ALA A 63 9.42 -2.95 5.68
C ALA A 63 8.62 -2.16 6.72
N HIS A 64 8.03 -1.03 6.34
CA HIS A 64 7.13 -0.24 7.20
C HIS A 64 5.89 -1.01 7.70
N ARG A 65 5.49 -2.10 7.01
CA ARG A 65 4.40 -2.99 7.42
C ARG A 65 4.87 -4.12 8.33
N SER A 66 6.13 -4.52 8.24
CA SER A 66 6.69 -5.66 8.97
C SER A 66 7.11 -5.32 10.40
N ILE A 67 7.19 -4.04 10.75
CA ILE A 67 7.63 -3.56 12.07
C ILE A 67 6.50 -3.42 13.08
N GLY A 68 5.24 -3.55 12.67
CA GLY A 68 4.05 -3.40 13.52
C GLY A 68 3.25 -4.68 13.72
N GLY A 69 2.47 -4.72 14.80
CA GLY A 69 1.54 -5.81 15.10
C GLY A 69 2.20 -7.19 15.16
N ASN A 70 1.46 -8.21 14.72
CA ASN A 70 1.92 -9.60 14.74
C ASN A 70 3.11 -9.85 13.76
N ALA A 71 3.26 -9.03 12.72
CA ALA A 71 4.36 -9.15 11.76
C ALA A 71 5.72 -8.94 12.44
N ARG A 72 5.79 -8.07 13.43
CA ARG A 72 6.98 -7.80 14.23
C ARG A 72 7.52 -9.07 14.93
N ALA A 73 6.65 -9.91 15.45
CA ALA A 73 7.06 -11.13 16.14
C ALA A 73 7.83 -12.08 15.22
N VAL A 74 7.45 -12.18 13.95
CA VAL A 74 8.17 -12.97 12.93
C VAL A 74 9.53 -12.33 12.64
N PHE A 75 9.54 -11.00 12.46
CA PHE A 75 10.75 -10.27 12.11
C PHE A 75 11.81 -10.32 13.24
N GLU A 76 11.38 -10.20 14.50
CA GLU A 76 12.25 -10.25 15.66
C GLU A 76 12.72 -11.68 16.04
N TYR A 77 11.97 -12.69 15.62
CA TYR A 77 12.30 -14.08 15.89
C TYR A 77 13.65 -14.50 15.32
N PHE A 78 13.94 -14.12 14.09
CA PHE A 78 15.20 -14.42 13.44
C PHE A 78 16.29 -13.45 13.88
N ILE A 79 17.45 -13.98 14.26
CA ILE A 79 18.57 -13.17 14.82
C ILE A 79 19.59 -12.70 13.77
N GLY A 80 19.47 -13.15 12.51
CA GLY A 80 20.33 -12.73 11.40
C GLY A 80 20.25 -11.23 11.10
N TYR A 81 21.12 -10.77 10.21
CA TYR A 81 21.08 -9.39 9.71
C TYR A 81 19.72 -9.04 9.11
N LYS A 82 19.33 -7.78 9.21
CA LYS A 82 18.03 -7.31 8.75
C LYS A 82 18.18 -6.21 7.71
N LEU A 83 17.55 -6.42 6.54
CA LEU A 83 17.46 -5.44 5.47
C LEU A 83 16.00 -5.08 5.22
N GLY A 84 15.65 -3.82 5.35
CA GLY A 84 14.31 -3.30 5.04
C GLY A 84 14.30 -2.52 3.74
N LEU A 85 13.39 -2.87 2.83
CA LEU A 85 13.10 -2.13 1.61
C LEU A 85 11.75 -1.46 1.76
N THR A 86 11.67 -0.15 1.53
CA THR A 86 10.40 0.57 1.60
C THR A 86 10.47 1.90 0.85
N ALA A 87 9.39 2.23 0.14
CA ALA A 87 9.23 3.56 -0.45
C ALA A 87 8.70 4.59 0.56
N THR A 88 8.10 4.15 1.67
CA THR A 88 7.43 4.99 2.67
C THR A 88 7.92 4.67 4.09
N PRO A 89 9.20 4.97 4.41
CA PRO A 89 9.70 4.75 5.75
C PRO A 89 8.96 5.64 6.76
N ARG A 90 8.59 5.08 7.90
CA ARG A 90 7.92 5.79 9.00
C ARG A 90 8.96 6.37 9.95
N ASP A 91 8.93 7.68 10.12
CA ASP A 91 9.80 8.44 11.02
C ASP A 91 8.96 9.13 12.11
N TYR A 92 8.57 8.36 13.10
CA TYR A 92 7.73 8.86 14.19
C TYR A 92 8.50 9.72 15.21
N LEU A 93 9.81 9.75 15.14
CA LEU A 93 10.66 10.50 16.07
C LEU A 93 10.93 11.92 15.59
N LYS A 94 10.80 12.19 14.28
CA LYS A 94 11.14 13.47 13.66
C LYS A 94 10.30 14.66 14.11
N GLY A 95 9.10 14.47 14.62
CA GLY A 95 8.19 15.54 15.10
C GLY A 95 8.19 15.75 16.60
N SER A 96 8.85 14.91 17.38
CA SER A 96 8.66 14.83 18.83
C SER A 96 9.28 15.97 19.64
N LYS A 97 10.11 16.81 19.03
CA LYS A 97 10.82 17.91 19.73
C LYS A 97 10.07 19.24 19.74
N LYS A 98 8.95 19.39 19.03
CA LYS A 98 8.26 20.70 18.87
C LYS A 98 7.12 20.96 19.84
N ASP A 99 6.54 19.95 20.45
CA ASP A 99 5.43 20.15 21.39
C ASP A 99 5.93 19.90 22.82
N GLY A 100 6.04 20.96 23.61
CA GLY A 100 6.46 20.93 25.01
C GLY A 100 5.45 20.26 25.98
N ALA A 101 4.55 19.41 25.49
CA ALA A 101 3.67 18.60 26.31
C ALA A 101 4.37 17.29 26.69
N GLU A 102 4.41 16.98 27.99
CA GLU A 102 4.82 15.67 28.49
C GLU A 102 3.93 14.60 27.85
N ARG A 103 4.50 13.81 26.94
CA ARG A 103 3.80 12.68 26.32
C ARG A 103 3.79 11.50 27.25
N ASP A 104 2.70 10.72 27.20
CA ASP A 104 2.62 9.43 27.90
C ASP A 104 3.83 8.57 27.51
N PRO A 105 4.62 8.06 28.47
CA PRO A 105 5.74 7.17 28.22
C PRO A 105 5.39 5.97 27.33
N ARG A 106 4.17 5.44 27.46
CA ARG A 106 3.67 4.31 26.64
C ARG A 106 3.48 4.69 25.18
N GLU A 107 3.03 5.90 24.91
CA GLU A 107 2.89 6.41 23.54
C GLU A 107 4.25 6.63 22.88
N THR A 108 5.20 7.18 23.63
CA THR A 108 6.58 7.34 23.17
C THR A 108 7.24 5.99 22.85
N GLU A 109 7.02 5.00 23.69
CA GLU A 109 7.53 3.64 23.47
C GLU A 109 6.88 3.01 22.22
N ARG A 110 5.56 3.13 22.07
CA ARG A 110 4.83 2.65 20.90
C ARG A 110 5.34 3.29 19.59
N ARG A 111 5.53 4.61 19.57
CA ARG A 111 6.09 5.34 18.43
C ARG A 111 7.50 4.87 18.08
N THR A 112 8.30 4.69 19.09
CA THR A 112 9.65 4.15 18.95
C THR A 112 9.66 2.77 18.31
N MET A 113 8.70 1.92 18.69
CA MET A 113 8.56 0.57 18.14
C MET A 113 8.09 0.57 16.68
N LEU A 114 7.34 1.57 16.26
CA LEU A 114 6.80 1.68 14.90
C LEU A 114 7.71 2.49 13.96
N ASP A 115 8.82 3.02 14.47
CA ASP A 115 9.79 3.77 13.67
C ASP A 115 10.64 2.83 12.80
N THR A 116 10.57 3.05 11.48
CA THR A 116 11.28 2.21 10.50
C THR A 116 12.79 2.38 10.63
N TYR A 117 13.29 3.61 10.71
CA TYR A 117 14.72 3.88 10.77
C TYR A 117 15.35 3.21 11.99
N ARG A 118 14.75 3.40 13.15
CA ARG A 118 15.24 2.81 14.39
C ARG A 118 15.20 1.27 14.38
N THR A 119 14.15 0.68 13.82
CA THR A 119 14.02 -0.78 13.74
C THR A 119 15.14 -1.41 12.92
N PHE A 120 15.63 -0.72 11.90
CA PHE A 120 16.75 -1.16 11.06
C PHE A 120 18.10 -0.54 11.46
N GLY A 121 18.19 0.11 12.62
CA GLY A 121 19.44 0.67 13.14
C GLY A 121 19.93 1.92 12.41
N CYS A 122 19.06 2.60 11.68
CA CYS A 122 19.38 3.83 10.98
C CYS A 122 19.06 5.07 11.84
N ALA A 123 19.74 6.19 11.57
CA ALA A 123 19.36 7.48 12.13
C ALA A 123 18.06 7.98 11.46
N SER A 124 17.28 8.80 12.20
CA SER A 124 16.04 9.38 11.71
C SER A 124 16.24 10.12 10.38
N GLY A 125 15.53 9.71 9.34
CA GLY A 125 15.61 10.30 8.01
C GLY A 125 16.87 9.95 7.20
N ASP A 126 17.77 9.11 7.72
CA ASP A 126 19.05 8.74 7.10
C ASP A 126 19.15 7.22 6.90
N PRO A 127 18.55 6.65 5.83
CA PRO A 127 18.66 5.24 5.52
C PRO A 127 20.05 4.89 5.00
N THR A 128 20.41 3.61 5.07
CA THR A 128 21.68 3.10 4.51
C THR A 128 21.80 3.39 3.01
N TYR A 129 20.70 3.37 2.29
CA TYR A 129 20.63 3.74 0.87
C TYR A 129 19.30 4.44 0.58
N ARG A 130 19.35 5.46 -0.27
CA ARG A 130 18.16 6.19 -0.70
C ARG A 130 18.19 6.39 -2.21
N TYR A 131 17.09 6.01 -2.85
CA TYR A 131 16.79 6.30 -4.24
C TYR A 131 15.44 6.99 -4.32
N SER A 132 15.44 8.28 -4.55
CA SER A 132 14.23 9.10 -4.49
C SER A 132 13.42 9.03 -5.80
N LEU A 133 12.15 9.47 -5.72
CA LEU A 133 11.30 9.64 -6.91
C LEU A 133 11.99 10.52 -7.97
N ILE A 134 12.66 11.60 -7.53
CA ILE A 134 13.39 12.53 -8.41
C ILE A 134 14.55 11.81 -9.10
N ASP A 135 15.28 10.97 -8.38
CA ASP A 135 16.36 10.17 -8.96
C ASP A 135 15.81 9.21 -10.02
N GLY A 136 14.69 8.52 -9.72
CA GLY A 136 14.04 7.62 -10.66
C GLY A 136 13.54 8.30 -11.93
N VAL A 137 13.03 9.53 -11.81
CA VAL A 137 12.63 10.34 -12.97
C VAL A 137 13.83 10.81 -13.77
N ARG A 138 14.87 11.31 -13.09
CA ARG A 138 16.12 11.76 -13.74
C ARG A 138 16.79 10.62 -14.52
N ASP A 139 16.82 9.44 -13.93
CA ASP A 139 17.46 8.26 -14.54
C ASP A 139 16.57 7.56 -15.59
N GLY A 140 15.36 8.07 -15.83
CA GLY A 140 14.45 7.56 -16.87
C GLY A 140 13.68 6.29 -16.49
N PHE A 141 13.75 5.84 -15.24
CA PHE A 141 13.00 4.67 -14.77
C PHE A 141 11.56 5.00 -14.38
N LEU A 142 11.28 6.23 -14.03
CA LEU A 142 9.96 6.70 -13.64
C LEU A 142 9.52 7.90 -14.48
N ILE A 143 8.24 7.99 -14.74
CA ILE A 143 7.61 9.17 -15.34
C ILE A 143 7.40 10.21 -14.24
N ASN A 144 7.61 11.49 -14.55
CA ASN A 144 7.32 12.56 -13.61
C ASN A 144 5.81 12.58 -13.27
N PRO A 145 5.41 12.32 -12.02
CA PRO A 145 4.01 12.29 -11.65
C PRO A 145 3.41 13.70 -11.69
N TYR A 146 2.22 13.81 -12.27
CA TYR A 146 1.39 14.99 -12.17
C TYR A 146 0.29 14.73 -11.13
N VAL A 147 0.21 15.56 -10.10
CA VAL A 147 -0.75 15.40 -9.02
C VAL A 147 -1.86 16.45 -9.15
N VAL A 148 -3.10 15.99 -9.23
CA VAL A 148 -4.29 16.84 -9.16
C VAL A 148 -4.94 16.64 -7.79
N ASP A 149 -5.01 17.72 -7.00
CA ASP A 149 -5.72 17.69 -5.72
C ASP A 149 -7.21 17.91 -5.98
N ALA A 150 -7.99 16.85 -5.77
CA ALA A 150 -9.44 16.84 -5.99
C ALA A 150 -10.24 17.08 -4.70
N ARG A 151 -9.63 17.63 -3.65
CA ARG A 151 -10.37 18.00 -2.44
C ARG A 151 -11.40 19.06 -2.78
N THR A 152 -12.66 18.77 -2.48
CA THR A 152 -13.75 19.71 -2.66
C THR A 152 -13.98 20.52 -1.39
N GLY A 153 -14.56 21.72 -1.49
CA GLY A 153 -14.98 22.48 -0.32
C GLY A 153 -15.91 21.68 0.60
N VAL A 154 -16.76 20.84 0.03
CA VAL A 154 -17.65 19.92 0.77
C VAL A 154 -16.84 18.89 1.56
N THR A 155 -15.81 18.30 0.95
CA THR A 155 -14.94 17.31 1.61
C THR A 155 -14.18 17.97 2.76
N THR A 156 -13.63 19.16 2.55
CA THR A 156 -12.88 19.90 3.57
C THR A 156 -13.81 20.37 4.70
N GLN A 157 -15.00 20.81 4.38
CA GLN A 157 -15.99 21.27 5.36
C GLN A 157 -16.57 20.11 6.19
N LEU A 158 -16.91 18.99 5.56
CA LEU A 158 -17.34 17.77 6.26
C LEU A 158 -16.26 17.27 7.23
N LEU A 159 -15.01 17.30 6.83
CA LEU A 159 -13.88 16.90 7.66
C LEU A 159 -13.68 17.88 8.81
N SER A 160 -13.86 19.19 8.61
CA SER A 160 -13.74 20.23 9.63
C SER A 160 -14.90 20.22 10.63
N ASP A 161 -16.14 20.12 10.13
CA ASP A 161 -17.36 20.17 10.97
C ASP A 161 -17.48 18.94 11.88
N GLU A 162 -16.79 17.84 11.58
CA GLU A 162 -16.78 16.62 12.36
C GLU A 162 -15.58 16.49 13.32
N GLY A 163 -14.77 17.54 13.42
CA GLY A 163 -13.57 17.51 14.24
C GLY A 163 -12.46 16.63 13.69
N PHE A 164 -12.62 16.13 12.46
CA PHE A 164 -11.50 15.63 11.69
C PHE A 164 -10.70 16.85 11.24
N VAL A 165 -9.83 17.31 12.11
CA VAL A 165 -8.75 18.16 11.64
C VAL A 165 -8.03 17.33 10.59
N VAL A 166 -8.12 17.77 9.35
CA VAL A 166 -7.20 17.32 8.30
C VAL A 166 -5.87 18.02 8.57
N GLU A 167 -5.33 17.82 9.73
CA GLU A 167 -3.90 17.70 9.84
C GLU A 167 -3.63 16.44 9.03
N ALA A 168 -3.26 16.69 7.81
CA ALA A 168 -2.87 15.70 6.86
C ALA A 168 -2.23 14.57 7.64
N VAL A 169 -3.03 13.51 7.81
CA VAL A 169 -2.53 12.30 8.39
C VAL A 169 -1.73 12.60 9.66
N ASN A 170 -2.40 12.77 10.77
CA ASN A 170 -1.80 12.29 11.97
C ASN A 170 -1.72 10.78 11.79
N GLU A 171 -0.62 10.36 11.19
CA GLU A 171 -0.15 8.98 11.11
C GLU A 171 0.07 8.37 12.50
N ASP A 172 -0.40 9.04 13.50
CA ASP A 172 -0.33 8.72 14.92
C ASP A 172 -1.50 7.84 15.34
N GLY A 173 -1.64 6.74 14.58
CA GLY A 173 -2.26 5.50 14.94
C GLY A 173 -2.96 5.36 16.29
N ASN A 174 -4.10 5.96 16.46
CA ASN A 174 -5.12 5.48 17.38
C ASN A 174 -6.00 4.50 16.61
N GLU A 175 -5.64 3.22 16.58
CA GLU A 175 -6.44 2.17 15.93
C GLU A 175 -7.91 2.17 16.40
N ALA A 176 -8.18 2.55 17.62
CA ALA A 176 -9.55 2.71 18.13
C ALA A 176 -10.26 3.95 17.59
N LYS A 177 -9.57 5.05 17.38
CA LYS A 177 -10.13 6.25 16.75
C LYS A 177 -10.22 6.09 15.24
N GLU A 178 -9.29 5.38 14.61
CA GLU A 178 -9.38 5.03 13.17
C GLU A 178 -10.56 4.11 12.89
N ALA A 179 -10.84 3.12 13.73
CA ALA A 179 -11.99 2.24 13.54
C ALA A 179 -13.34 2.96 13.75
N PHE A 180 -13.40 3.91 14.66
CA PHE A 180 -14.61 4.71 14.91
C PHE A 180 -14.78 5.80 13.83
N ALA A 181 -13.71 6.47 13.46
CA ALA A 181 -13.66 7.38 12.33
C ALA A 181 -13.95 6.66 11.01
N GLY A 182 -13.46 5.42 10.83
CA GLY A 182 -13.72 4.63 9.64
C GLY A 182 -15.20 4.35 9.39
N ARG A 183 -15.98 4.01 10.41
CA ARG A 183 -17.42 3.73 10.24
C ARG A 183 -18.25 4.97 9.98
N ASP A 184 -17.94 6.09 10.63
CA ASP A 184 -18.63 7.35 10.41
C ASP A 184 -18.13 8.04 9.13
N PHE A 185 -16.86 7.88 8.81
CA PHE A 185 -16.24 8.25 7.57
C PHE A 185 -16.88 7.51 6.39
N GLU A 186 -17.10 6.19 6.51
CA GLU A 186 -17.85 5.44 5.49
C GLU A 186 -19.25 6.01 5.26
N LYS A 187 -20.01 6.33 6.31
CA LYS A 187 -21.39 6.82 6.17
C LYS A 187 -21.50 8.20 5.53
N LYS A 188 -20.51 9.06 5.67
CA LYS A 188 -20.56 10.46 5.24
C LYS A 188 -19.69 10.78 4.04
N PHE A 189 -18.55 10.13 3.91
CA PHE A 189 -17.69 10.22 2.72
C PHE A 189 -18.28 9.54 1.50
N PHE A 190 -19.18 8.57 1.72
CA PHE A 190 -19.97 7.91 0.66
C PHE A 190 -21.28 8.61 0.39
N ALA A 191 -21.43 9.84 0.89
CA ALA A 191 -22.50 10.70 0.40
C ALA A 191 -22.40 10.76 -1.13
N GLU A 192 -23.48 10.51 -1.80
CA GLU A 192 -23.58 10.49 -3.26
C GLU A 192 -22.93 11.72 -3.90
N ALA A 193 -23.06 12.88 -3.26
CA ALA A 193 -22.43 14.13 -3.66
C ALA A 193 -20.89 14.06 -3.71
N THR A 194 -20.24 13.37 -2.76
CA THR A 194 -18.78 13.23 -2.73
C THR A 194 -18.30 12.30 -3.84
N ILE A 195 -19.01 11.20 -4.07
CA ILE A 195 -18.69 10.27 -5.17
C ILE A 195 -18.87 10.97 -6.52
N LEU A 196 -19.96 11.72 -6.69
CA LEU A 196 -20.21 12.52 -7.90
C LEU A 196 -19.09 13.54 -8.14
N ALA A 197 -18.67 14.30 -7.10
CA ALA A 197 -17.59 15.27 -7.21
C ALA A 197 -16.26 14.59 -7.60
N PHE A 198 -15.93 13.43 -7.00
CA PHE A 198 -14.76 12.65 -7.35
C PHE A 198 -14.83 12.18 -8.82
N CYS A 199 -15.94 11.57 -9.24
CA CYS A 199 -16.12 11.06 -10.58
C CYS A 199 -16.03 12.19 -11.62
N LYS A 200 -16.66 13.33 -11.34
CA LYS A 200 -16.59 14.53 -12.18
C LYS A 200 -15.16 15.02 -12.35
N THR A 201 -14.43 15.19 -11.25
CA THR A 201 -13.03 15.62 -11.28
C THR A 201 -12.15 14.64 -12.07
N LEU A 202 -12.37 13.33 -11.88
CA LEU A 202 -11.65 12.31 -12.64
C LEU A 202 -11.93 12.43 -14.14
N LEU A 203 -13.19 12.59 -14.56
CA LEU A 203 -13.56 12.71 -15.97
C LEU A 203 -13.08 14.02 -16.61
N GLU A 204 -12.98 15.11 -15.84
CA GLU A 204 -12.48 16.40 -16.30
C GLU A 204 -10.95 16.44 -16.44
N HIS A 205 -10.23 15.85 -15.48
CA HIS A 205 -8.77 15.95 -15.39
C HIS A 205 -8.02 14.68 -15.77
N GLY A 206 -8.74 13.56 -16.00
CA GLY A 206 -8.10 12.30 -16.38
C GLY A 206 -7.33 12.42 -17.68
N LEU A 207 -6.18 11.79 -17.73
CA LEU A 207 -5.32 11.80 -18.91
C LEU A 207 -6.04 11.15 -20.10
N ARG A 208 -5.86 11.77 -21.28
CA ARG A 208 -6.39 11.26 -22.54
C ARG A 208 -5.27 11.01 -23.52
N ASP A 209 -5.47 10.03 -24.35
CA ASP A 209 -4.58 9.83 -25.48
C ASP A 209 -4.62 11.06 -26.40
N PRO A 210 -3.46 11.67 -26.71
CA PRO A 210 -3.42 12.92 -27.48
C PRO A 210 -3.88 12.77 -28.95
N ILE A 211 -3.90 11.55 -29.46
CA ILE A 211 -4.25 11.26 -30.86
C ILE A 211 -5.73 10.86 -30.96
N SER A 212 -6.15 9.86 -30.20
CA SER A 212 -7.52 9.32 -30.23
C SER A 212 -8.51 10.12 -29.36
N GLY A 213 -8.02 10.90 -28.38
CA GLY A 213 -8.84 11.54 -27.37
C GLY A 213 -9.45 10.56 -26.36
N GLU A 214 -9.08 9.29 -26.44
CA GLU A 214 -9.59 8.25 -25.52
C GLU A 214 -9.07 8.45 -24.11
N PHE A 215 -9.90 8.05 -23.13
CA PHE A 215 -9.54 8.14 -21.73
C PHE A 215 -8.42 7.15 -21.42
N GLY A 216 -7.36 7.63 -20.77
CA GLY A 216 -6.20 6.81 -20.41
C GLY A 216 -6.56 5.73 -19.38
N LYS A 217 -5.84 4.63 -19.40
CA LYS A 217 -6.00 3.58 -18.40
C LYS A 217 -5.86 4.15 -17.00
N THR A 218 -6.88 3.94 -16.17
CA THR A 218 -6.99 4.53 -14.85
C THR A 218 -7.32 3.48 -13.80
N ILE A 219 -6.68 3.56 -12.65
CA ILE A 219 -7.02 2.73 -11.47
C ILE A 219 -7.56 3.65 -10.40
N ALA A 220 -8.81 3.41 -9.98
CA ALA A 220 -9.44 4.08 -8.85
C ALA A 220 -9.43 3.15 -7.63
N PHE A 221 -8.82 3.58 -6.53
CA PHE A 221 -8.81 2.82 -5.28
C PHE A 221 -10.02 3.22 -4.44
N ALA A 222 -10.79 2.22 -4.03
CA ALA A 222 -11.93 2.37 -3.15
C ALA A 222 -11.65 1.74 -1.78
N VAL A 223 -12.20 2.33 -0.72
CA VAL A 223 -11.96 1.86 0.66
C VAL A 223 -12.80 0.63 1.03
N SER A 224 -13.88 0.37 0.29
CA SER A 224 -14.72 -0.82 0.50
C SER A 224 -15.32 -1.31 -0.83
N GLN A 225 -15.87 -2.52 -0.84
CA GLN A 225 -16.52 -3.09 -2.01
C GLN A 225 -17.77 -2.31 -2.42
N ASN A 226 -18.56 -1.86 -1.44
CA ASN A 226 -19.73 -1.03 -1.69
C ASN A 226 -19.34 0.33 -2.28
N HIS A 227 -18.24 0.92 -1.83
CA HIS A 227 -17.69 2.13 -2.42
C HIS A 227 -17.24 1.90 -3.86
N ALA A 228 -16.53 0.81 -4.13
CA ALA A 228 -16.13 0.44 -5.48
C ALA A 228 -17.35 0.28 -6.42
N ALA A 229 -18.38 -0.45 -5.96
CA ALA A 229 -19.60 -0.67 -6.73
C ALA A 229 -20.32 0.64 -7.05
N LYS A 230 -20.52 1.53 -6.05
CA LYS A 230 -21.20 2.80 -6.24
C LYS A 230 -20.39 3.74 -7.14
N THR A 231 -19.06 3.80 -6.95
CA THR A 231 -18.18 4.62 -7.81
C THR A 231 -18.21 4.12 -9.26
N THR A 232 -18.19 2.81 -9.48
CA THR A 232 -18.32 2.22 -10.82
C THR A 232 -19.64 2.56 -11.47
N GLN A 233 -20.75 2.45 -10.72
CA GLN A 233 -22.08 2.82 -11.22
C GLN A 233 -22.11 4.29 -11.66
N VAL A 234 -21.68 5.21 -10.79
CA VAL A 234 -21.69 6.66 -11.07
C VAL A 234 -20.79 7.00 -12.26
N LEU A 235 -19.61 6.39 -12.36
CA LEU A 235 -18.72 6.61 -13.51
C LEU A 235 -19.35 6.15 -14.82
N ASN A 236 -20.03 5.01 -14.84
CA ASN A 236 -20.73 4.51 -16.02
C ASN A 236 -21.89 5.41 -16.42
N GLU A 237 -22.71 5.82 -15.46
CA GLU A 237 -23.83 6.74 -15.70
C GLU A 237 -23.35 8.08 -16.28
N MET A 238 -22.29 8.67 -15.72
CA MET A 238 -21.70 9.91 -16.21
C MET A 238 -21.06 9.74 -17.60
N ALA A 239 -20.37 8.63 -17.83
CA ALA A 239 -19.75 8.33 -19.12
C ALA A 239 -20.81 8.16 -20.22
N ASP A 240 -21.92 7.47 -19.93
CA ASP A 240 -23.02 7.31 -20.88
C ASP A 240 -23.70 8.63 -21.19
N GLN A 241 -23.78 9.57 -20.24
CA GLN A 241 -24.26 10.93 -20.47
C GLN A 241 -23.29 11.77 -21.31
N LEU A 242 -21.99 11.69 -21.06
CA LEU A 242 -20.97 12.46 -21.76
C LEU A 242 -20.68 11.91 -23.16
N TRP A 243 -20.80 10.61 -23.35
CA TRP A 243 -20.50 9.92 -24.61
C TRP A 243 -21.59 8.91 -24.96
N PRO A 244 -22.78 9.37 -25.35
CA PRO A 244 -23.94 8.49 -25.63
C PRO A 244 -23.60 7.40 -26.66
N GLY A 245 -23.89 6.15 -26.31
CA GLY A 245 -23.71 5.00 -27.19
C GLY A 245 -22.28 4.52 -27.36
N ARG A 246 -21.29 5.15 -26.68
CA ARG A 246 -19.88 4.77 -26.80
C ARG A 246 -19.50 3.61 -25.89
N TYR A 247 -19.85 3.67 -24.62
CA TYR A 247 -19.42 2.71 -23.62
C TYR A 247 -20.52 1.75 -23.18
N ASN A 248 -21.79 2.14 -23.27
CA ASN A 248 -22.95 1.33 -22.90
C ASN A 248 -22.81 0.73 -21.49
N SER A 249 -22.51 1.57 -20.51
CA SER A 249 -22.28 1.21 -19.10
C SER A 249 -21.06 0.31 -18.84
N ASP A 250 -20.07 0.33 -19.73
CA ASP A 250 -18.81 -0.44 -19.63
C ASP A 250 -17.57 0.46 -19.66
N PHE A 251 -17.70 1.70 -19.20
CA PHE A 251 -16.58 2.64 -19.06
C PHE A 251 -15.67 2.28 -17.89
N ALA A 252 -16.26 1.84 -16.78
CA ALA A 252 -15.56 1.46 -15.55
C ALA A 252 -16.02 0.07 -15.09
N MET A 253 -15.08 -0.72 -14.60
CA MET A 253 -15.34 -2.05 -14.06
C MET A 253 -14.84 -2.19 -12.62
N GLN A 254 -15.65 -2.84 -11.80
CA GLN A 254 -15.27 -3.16 -10.42
C GLN A 254 -14.35 -4.38 -10.39
N VAL A 255 -13.18 -4.24 -9.76
CA VAL A 255 -12.22 -5.35 -9.55
C VAL A 255 -12.01 -5.53 -8.05
N THR A 256 -12.71 -6.50 -7.47
CA THR A 256 -12.63 -6.83 -6.03
C THR A 256 -12.56 -8.35 -5.83
N SER A 257 -12.23 -8.79 -4.62
CA SER A 257 -12.14 -10.22 -4.29
C SER A 257 -13.46 -11.00 -4.48
N HIS A 258 -14.59 -10.32 -4.58
CA HIS A 258 -15.90 -10.94 -4.79
C HIS A 258 -16.33 -10.97 -6.26
N VAL A 259 -15.60 -10.34 -7.14
CA VAL A 259 -15.88 -10.37 -8.58
C VAL A 259 -15.24 -11.60 -9.18
N ALA A 260 -16.04 -12.39 -9.89
CA ALA A 260 -15.52 -13.50 -10.65
C ALA A 260 -14.50 -12.99 -11.68
N ASP A 261 -13.43 -13.77 -11.89
CA ASP A 261 -12.36 -13.42 -12.85
C ASP A 261 -11.56 -12.13 -12.56
N ALA A 262 -11.60 -11.56 -11.34
CA ALA A 262 -10.83 -10.36 -10.98
C ALA A 262 -9.34 -10.45 -11.37
N GLN A 263 -8.73 -11.62 -11.22
CA GLN A 263 -7.36 -11.87 -11.66
C GLN A 263 -7.17 -11.72 -13.17
N ARG A 264 -8.11 -12.26 -13.97
CA ARG A 264 -8.08 -12.15 -15.43
C ARG A 264 -8.26 -10.70 -15.86
N MET A 265 -9.19 -9.97 -15.23
CA MET A 265 -9.40 -8.54 -15.48
C MET A 265 -8.13 -7.73 -15.23
N THR A 266 -7.42 -8.01 -14.12
CA THR A 266 -6.15 -7.35 -13.78
C THR A 266 -5.07 -7.64 -14.83
N VAL A 267 -4.96 -8.89 -15.29
CA VAL A 267 -3.98 -9.28 -16.33
C VAL A 267 -4.31 -8.61 -17.65
N ASN A 268 -5.58 -8.61 -18.07
CA ASN A 268 -6.02 -7.94 -19.30
C ASN A 268 -5.75 -6.43 -19.24
N PHE A 269 -6.05 -5.80 -18.11
CA PHE A 269 -5.77 -4.39 -17.90
C PHE A 269 -4.26 -4.08 -18.03
N ALA A 270 -3.39 -4.95 -17.48
CA ALA A 270 -1.94 -4.78 -17.58
C ALA A 270 -1.42 -4.97 -19.02
N ASN A 271 -2.01 -5.88 -19.79
CA ASN A 271 -1.53 -6.27 -21.12
C ASN A 271 -2.04 -5.41 -22.29
N ASN A 272 -2.78 -4.34 -22.05
CA ASN A 272 -3.40 -3.52 -23.09
C ASN A 272 -4.41 -4.26 -24.00
N ASN A 273 -5.05 -5.30 -23.50
CA ASN A 273 -6.09 -6.04 -24.21
C ASN A 273 -7.47 -5.58 -23.78
#